data_801196bdba62b73beecd02d5bd82f741
#
_entry.id   801196bdba62b73beecd02d5bd82f741
#
_cell.length_a   1.000
_cell.length_b   1.000
_cell.length_c   1.000
_cell.angle_alpha   90.00
_cell.angle_beta   90.00
_cell.angle_gamma   90.00
#
_symmetry.space_group_name_H-M   'P 1'
#
loop_
_entity.id
_entity.type
_entity.pdbx_description
1 polymer ?
#
loop_
_entity_poly.entity_id
_entity_poly.type
_entity_poly.pdbx_seq_one_letter_code
_entity_poly.pdbx_strand_id
1 'polypeptide(L)'
;MTQTHARPTERLWNADYIKVMATNFLLYFAFYLLTPLLPLYLSEQFGATKDTIGIVLSGYTVAALVVRPFCGYVVDSFSRKKVLMVCLTAFFVCFAGYIAAGTILMFAICRTLHGAPFGAVTVSNSTCAIDVLPSSRRNEGIGLYGLSNNFAMAIAPSAGIWLHDSIGSYGALFWIALAVAALSVLIGATVKLPEKAIIKNKDKLSLDRFFLTRAWQLAINIAMFGFCWGVLSNYLAIYSKESLGITGGTGTYFAILSCGLFLSRLQGRKALRDGRLTQNAMEGMCLSLVGYILFVAVPHPVTYYLSAALIGLGNGHLYPAFLNMFVAVARHDQRGTANSSILTGWDLGFGIGCLLGGVVAEHMGYGAAFWMVAIENACGVALFFLFGRQFFIARKRSE
;
A
#
# COMPACT_ATOMS: atom_id res chain seq x y z
N MET A 1 13.52 39.93 31.32
CA MET A 1 13.98 39.48 29.98
C MET A 1 13.95 37.98 29.98
N THR A 2 12.85 37.41 29.55
CA THR A 2 12.65 35.95 29.43
C THR A 2 13.26 35.54 28.09
N GLN A 3 14.41 34.86 28.12
CA GLN A 3 15.00 34.25 26.95
C GLN A 3 14.08 33.11 26.46
N THR A 4 13.36 33.39 25.40
CA THR A 4 12.66 32.36 24.59
C THR A 4 13.74 31.50 23.93
N HIS A 5 14.12 30.36 24.58
CA HIS A 5 14.89 29.33 23.91
C HIS A 5 14.07 28.83 22.71
N ALA A 6 14.43 29.29 21.53
CA ALA A 6 13.94 28.73 20.28
C ALA A 6 14.21 27.21 20.33
N ARG A 7 13.17 26.39 20.42
CA ARG A 7 13.31 24.93 20.32
C ARG A 7 14.03 24.61 19.02
N PRO A 8 15.09 23.77 19.03
CA PRO A 8 15.78 23.40 17.81
C PRO A 8 14.74 22.85 16.84
N THR A 9 14.77 23.33 15.60
CA THR A 9 13.87 22.88 14.53
C THR A 9 14.06 21.36 14.35
N GLU A 10 13.11 20.59 14.86
CA GLU A 10 13.15 19.14 14.76
C GLU A 10 13.24 18.74 13.28
N ARG A 11 14.33 18.06 12.90
CA ARG A 11 14.59 17.69 11.50
C ARG A 11 13.70 16.53 11.09
N LEU A 12 12.89 16.71 10.03
CA LEU A 12 12.09 15.66 9.43
C LEU A 12 12.96 14.48 8.95
N TRP A 13 14.02 14.82 8.22
CA TRP A 13 15.00 13.87 7.67
C TRP A 13 16.05 13.50 8.73
N ASN A 14 15.62 12.75 9.74
CA ASN A 14 16.54 12.14 10.69
C ASN A 14 17.03 10.78 10.16
N ALA A 15 18.18 10.30 10.67
CA ALA A 15 18.82 9.09 10.17
C ALA A 15 17.91 7.84 10.29
N ASP A 16 17.14 7.71 11.36
CA ASP A 16 16.30 6.55 11.58
C ASP A 16 15.06 6.58 10.68
N TYR A 17 14.51 7.75 10.39
CA TYR A 17 13.44 7.88 9.40
C TYR A 17 13.91 7.49 7.98
N ILE A 18 15.12 7.92 7.58
CA ILE A 18 15.71 7.53 6.29
C ILE A 18 15.91 6.02 6.22
N LYS A 19 16.41 5.39 7.29
CA LYS A 19 16.58 3.93 7.36
C LYS A 19 15.25 3.19 7.27
N VAL A 20 14.20 3.68 7.94
CA VAL A 20 12.86 3.08 7.86
C VAL A 20 12.30 3.20 6.44
N MET A 21 12.49 4.35 5.76
CA MET A 21 12.10 4.51 4.36
C MET A 21 12.89 3.59 3.43
N ALA A 22 14.21 3.45 3.65
CA ALA A 22 15.05 2.54 2.86
C ALA A 22 14.64 1.07 3.07
N THR A 23 14.37 0.67 4.32
CA THR A 23 13.82 -0.65 4.66
C THR A 23 12.51 -0.91 3.91
N ASN A 24 11.61 0.08 3.88
CA ASN A 24 10.34 -0.01 3.17
C ASN A 24 10.53 -0.13 1.64
N PHE A 25 11.40 0.69 1.08
CA PHE A 25 11.72 0.64 -0.34
C PHE A 25 12.25 -0.75 -0.74
N LEU A 26 13.21 -1.29 -0.01
CA LEU A 26 13.82 -2.59 -0.30
C LEU A 26 12.82 -3.75 -0.12
N LEU A 27 11.96 -3.68 0.91
CA LEU A 27 10.87 -4.62 1.12
C LEU A 27 9.95 -4.72 -0.11
N TYR A 28 9.45 -3.57 -0.54
CA TYR A 28 8.55 -3.50 -1.70
C TYR A 28 9.28 -3.76 -3.02
N PHE A 29 10.55 -3.38 -3.13
CA PHE A 29 11.36 -3.66 -4.31
C PHE A 29 11.55 -5.17 -4.49
N ALA A 30 11.95 -5.91 -3.43
CA ALA A 30 12.07 -7.36 -3.49
C ALA A 30 10.75 -8.05 -3.89
N PHE A 31 9.62 -7.54 -3.40
CA PHE A 31 8.29 -8.05 -3.73
C PHE A 31 7.92 -7.78 -5.19
N TYR A 32 8.00 -6.53 -5.64
CA TYR A 32 7.58 -6.13 -6.99
C TYR A 32 8.54 -6.59 -8.09
N LEU A 33 9.81 -6.87 -7.76
CA LEU A 33 10.79 -7.43 -8.69
C LEU A 33 10.30 -8.76 -9.30
N LEU A 34 9.68 -9.60 -8.49
CA LEU A 34 9.22 -10.92 -8.90
C LEU A 34 7.78 -10.93 -9.42
N THR A 35 6.95 -10.01 -8.94
CA THR A 35 5.48 -10.04 -9.16
C THR A 35 5.08 -10.22 -10.62
N PRO A 36 5.62 -9.50 -11.63
CA PRO A 36 5.22 -9.66 -13.02
C PRO A 36 5.70 -10.97 -13.64
N LEU A 37 6.73 -11.58 -13.07
CA LEU A 37 7.38 -12.78 -13.61
C LEU A 37 6.84 -14.09 -13.02
N LEU A 38 6.18 -14.04 -11.86
CA LEU A 38 5.63 -15.24 -11.22
C LEU A 38 4.61 -15.98 -12.07
N PRO A 39 3.68 -15.34 -12.80
CA PRO A 39 2.78 -16.05 -13.70
C PRO A 39 3.52 -16.82 -14.79
N LEU A 40 4.55 -16.19 -15.39
CA LEU A 40 5.38 -16.81 -16.42
C LEU A 40 6.18 -17.98 -15.84
N TYR A 41 6.82 -17.79 -14.70
CA TYR A 41 7.55 -18.85 -13.99
C TYR A 41 6.66 -20.07 -13.71
N LEU A 42 5.45 -19.85 -13.18
CA LEU A 42 4.51 -20.96 -12.88
C LEU A 42 4.06 -21.68 -14.14
N SER A 43 3.82 -20.97 -15.24
CA SER A 43 3.45 -21.55 -16.52
C SER A 43 4.60 -22.32 -17.13
N GLU A 44 5.79 -21.75 -17.20
CA GLU A 44 6.95 -22.34 -17.90
C GLU A 44 7.61 -23.47 -17.10
N GLN A 45 7.75 -23.29 -15.78
CA GLN A 45 8.46 -24.26 -14.93
C GLN A 45 7.56 -25.43 -14.50
N PHE A 46 6.27 -25.19 -14.29
CA PHE A 46 5.34 -26.21 -13.77
C PHE A 46 4.18 -26.54 -14.72
N GLY A 47 4.08 -25.91 -15.90
CA GLY A 47 2.96 -26.11 -16.81
C GLY A 47 1.61 -25.71 -16.22
N ALA A 48 1.59 -24.73 -15.29
CA ALA A 48 0.39 -24.36 -14.57
C ALA A 48 -0.64 -23.68 -15.48
N THR A 49 -1.92 -24.07 -15.33
CA THR A 49 -3.05 -23.40 -15.98
C THR A 49 -3.29 -22.01 -15.41
N LYS A 50 -3.97 -21.13 -16.16
CA LYS A 50 -4.30 -19.76 -15.72
C LYS A 50 -5.04 -19.75 -14.37
N ASP A 51 -5.97 -20.67 -14.17
CA ASP A 51 -6.73 -20.79 -12.92
C ASP A 51 -5.82 -21.17 -11.75
N THR A 52 -4.93 -22.14 -11.96
CA THR A 52 -3.96 -22.55 -10.95
C THR A 52 -3.02 -21.40 -10.58
N ILE A 53 -2.54 -20.64 -11.58
CA ILE A 53 -1.72 -19.45 -11.36
C ILE A 53 -2.48 -18.43 -10.52
N GLY A 54 -3.73 -18.14 -10.85
CA GLY A 54 -4.59 -17.25 -10.09
C GLY A 54 -4.75 -17.66 -8.63
N ILE A 55 -5.02 -18.95 -8.38
CA ILE A 55 -5.16 -19.51 -7.01
C ILE A 55 -3.84 -19.35 -6.23
N VAL A 56 -2.71 -19.75 -6.82
CA VAL A 56 -1.39 -19.67 -6.18
C VAL A 56 -1.03 -18.24 -5.82
N LEU A 57 -1.28 -17.28 -6.72
CA LEU A 57 -0.94 -15.88 -6.48
C LEU A 57 -1.89 -15.19 -5.51
N SER A 58 -3.19 -15.53 -5.53
CA SER A 58 -4.18 -14.95 -4.62
C SER A 58 -3.98 -15.38 -3.17
N GLY A 59 -3.45 -16.58 -2.92
CA GLY A 59 -3.15 -17.08 -1.58
C GLY A 59 -2.31 -16.11 -0.75
N TYR A 60 -1.36 -15.44 -1.38
CA TYR A 60 -0.54 -14.40 -0.74
C TYR A 60 -1.38 -13.23 -0.19
N THR A 61 -2.30 -12.72 -0.99
CA THR A 61 -3.17 -11.59 -0.61
C THR A 61 -4.12 -11.99 0.52
N VAL A 62 -4.69 -13.20 0.43
CA VAL A 62 -5.58 -13.73 1.48
C VAL A 62 -4.84 -13.86 2.80
N ALA A 63 -3.64 -14.44 2.81
CA ALA A 63 -2.83 -14.58 4.03
C ALA A 63 -2.45 -13.21 4.63
N ALA A 64 -2.07 -12.23 3.79
CA ALA A 64 -1.78 -10.88 4.23
C ALA A 64 -3.01 -10.22 4.89
N LEU A 65 -4.18 -10.34 4.24
CA LEU A 65 -5.43 -9.76 4.72
C LEU A 65 -5.86 -10.35 6.08
N VAL A 66 -5.76 -11.68 6.22
CA VAL A 66 -6.12 -12.38 7.47
C VAL A 66 -5.20 -11.96 8.63
N VAL A 67 -3.90 -11.79 8.38
CA VAL A 67 -2.91 -11.50 9.43
C VAL A 67 -2.89 -10.03 9.85
N ARG A 68 -3.20 -9.09 8.96
CA ARG A 68 -3.10 -7.64 9.22
C ARG A 68 -3.83 -7.13 10.46
N PRO A 69 -5.08 -7.49 10.76
CA PRO A 69 -5.77 -7.04 11.97
C PRO A 69 -5.02 -7.41 13.25
N PHE A 70 -4.44 -8.62 13.29
CA PHE A 70 -3.66 -9.08 14.45
C PHE A 70 -2.32 -8.35 14.56
N CYS A 71 -1.72 -7.96 13.44
CA CYS A 71 -0.43 -7.26 13.45
C CYS A 71 -0.48 -5.91 14.14
N GLY A 72 -1.57 -5.16 13.99
CA GLY A 72 -1.76 -3.90 14.69
C GLY A 72 -1.67 -4.08 16.20
N TYR A 73 -2.40 -5.05 16.73
CA TYR A 73 -2.37 -5.40 18.15
C TYR A 73 -0.98 -5.85 18.62
N VAL A 74 -0.30 -6.71 17.85
CA VAL A 74 1.05 -7.19 18.17
C VAL A 74 2.06 -6.04 18.21
N VAL A 75 2.02 -5.14 17.24
CA VAL A 75 2.91 -3.96 17.18
C VAL A 75 2.67 -3.00 18.35
N ASP A 76 1.42 -2.87 18.83
CA ASP A 76 1.10 -2.02 19.97
C ASP A 76 1.41 -2.68 21.33
N SER A 77 1.33 -4.01 21.40
CA SER A 77 1.48 -4.78 22.65
C SER A 77 2.91 -5.22 22.93
N PHE A 78 3.79 -5.27 21.94
CA PHE A 78 5.15 -5.76 22.09
C PHE A 78 6.18 -4.69 21.66
N SER A 79 7.47 -4.98 21.91
CA SER A 79 8.57 -4.13 21.45
C SER A 79 8.55 -4.02 19.94
N ARG A 80 8.29 -2.82 19.43
CA ARG A 80 8.17 -2.53 17.99
C ARG A 80 9.40 -2.94 17.19
N LYS A 81 10.60 -2.76 17.78
CA LYS A 81 11.86 -3.22 17.17
C LYS A 81 11.90 -4.72 17.02
N LYS A 82 11.51 -5.48 18.06
CA LYS A 82 11.49 -6.95 18.00
C LYS A 82 10.47 -7.43 16.96
N VAL A 83 9.26 -6.86 16.97
CA VAL A 83 8.21 -7.21 16.00
C VAL A 83 8.68 -6.92 14.57
N LEU A 84 9.24 -5.72 14.32
CA LEU A 84 9.79 -5.37 13.00
C LEU A 84 10.83 -6.39 12.54
N MET A 85 11.79 -6.74 13.40
CA MET A 85 12.86 -7.66 13.03
C MET A 85 12.35 -9.08 12.76
N VAL A 86 11.43 -9.59 13.58
CA VAL A 86 10.81 -10.91 13.36
C VAL A 86 10.07 -10.93 12.02
N CYS A 87 9.25 -9.90 11.73
CA CYS A 87 8.49 -9.82 10.48
C CYS A 87 9.41 -9.67 9.25
N LEU A 88 10.46 -8.85 9.31
CA LEU A 88 11.45 -8.69 8.22
C LEU A 88 12.20 -9.99 7.97
N THR A 89 12.64 -10.68 9.03
CA THR A 89 13.36 -11.96 8.90
C THR A 89 12.43 -13.04 8.33
N ALA A 90 11.19 -13.13 8.79
CA ALA A 90 10.21 -14.07 8.23
C ALA A 90 9.94 -13.78 6.74
N PHE A 91 9.79 -12.50 6.36
CA PHE A 91 9.65 -12.09 4.97
C PHE A 91 10.86 -12.51 4.12
N PHE A 92 12.06 -12.26 4.61
CA PHE A 92 13.32 -12.66 3.95
C PHE A 92 13.39 -14.19 3.75
N VAL A 93 13.09 -14.98 4.79
CA VAL A 93 13.17 -16.46 4.74
C VAL A 93 12.22 -17.06 3.70
N CYS A 94 11.07 -16.43 3.45
CA CYS A 94 10.13 -16.91 2.44
C CYS A 94 10.71 -16.91 1.00
N PHE A 95 11.64 -16.00 0.67
CA PHE A 95 12.33 -16.05 -0.63
C PHE A 95 13.22 -17.29 -0.77
N ALA A 96 13.85 -17.75 0.31
CA ALA A 96 14.58 -19.02 0.30
C ALA A 96 13.62 -20.20 0.02
N GLY A 97 12.38 -20.11 0.50
CA GLY A 97 11.33 -21.08 0.16
C GLY A 97 11.02 -21.16 -1.34
N TYR A 98 11.04 -20.03 -2.07
CA TYR A 98 10.87 -20.04 -3.53
C TYR A 98 12.02 -20.73 -4.26
N ILE A 99 13.24 -20.55 -3.79
CA ILE A 99 14.45 -21.20 -4.36
C ILE A 99 14.40 -22.71 -4.13
N ALA A 100 13.90 -23.13 -2.96
CA ALA A 100 13.81 -24.55 -2.60
C ALA A 100 12.57 -25.28 -3.19
N ALA A 101 11.60 -24.54 -3.76
CA ALA A 101 10.35 -25.11 -4.23
C ALA A 101 10.51 -25.93 -5.50
N GLY A 102 10.57 -27.25 -5.37
CA GLY A 102 10.67 -28.21 -6.49
C GLY A 102 9.32 -28.60 -7.11
N THR A 103 8.20 -28.21 -6.50
CA THR A 103 6.84 -28.52 -7.00
C THR A 103 5.94 -27.29 -6.89
N ILE A 104 4.89 -27.26 -7.74
CA ILE A 104 3.90 -26.16 -7.70
C ILE A 104 3.19 -26.07 -6.36
N LEU A 105 2.91 -27.20 -5.70
CA LEU A 105 2.27 -27.23 -4.39
C LEU A 105 3.17 -26.61 -3.33
N MET A 106 4.46 -26.95 -3.32
CA MET A 106 5.44 -26.36 -2.42
C MET A 106 5.58 -24.84 -2.65
N PHE A 107 5.62 -24.42 -3.92
CA PHE A 107 5.64 -23.01 -4.27
C PHE A 107 4.37 -22.29 -3.79
N ALA A 108 3.19 -22.88 -3.99
CA ALA A 108 1.90 -22.34 -3.56
C ALA A 108 1.85 -22.15 -2.04
N ILE A 109 2.33 -23.14 -1.27
CA ILE A 109 2.42 -23.05 0.18
C ILE A 109 3.37 -21.92 0.60
N CYS A 110 4.59 -21.88 0.04
CA CYS A 110 5.56 -20.82 0.32
C CYS A 110 5.00 -19.44 -0.04
N ARG A 111 4.30 -19.33 -1.18
CA ARG A 111 3.71 -18.07 -1.63
C ARG A 111 2.61 -17.59 -0.70
N THR A 112 1.73 -18.49 -0.30
CA THR A 112 0.64 -18.17 0.65
C THR A 112 1.22 -17.78 2.01
N LEU A 113 2.13 -18.57 2.55
CA LEU A 113 2.78 -18.27 3.83
C LEU A 113 3.54 -16.93 3.79
N HIS A 114 4.13 -16.56 2.66
CA HIS A 114 4.85 -15.28 2.51
C HIS A 114 3.93 -14.06 2.65
N GLY A 115 2.63 -14.19 2.36
CA GLY A 115 1.65 -13.12 2.55
C GLY A 115 1.53 -12.67 4.01
N ALA A 116 1.63 -13.60 4.95
CA ALA A 116 1.52 -13.29 6.38
C ALA A 116 2.65 -12.35 6.88
N PRO A 117 3.96 -12.64 6.73
CA PRO A 117 5.01 -11.73 7.12
C PRO A 117 5.01 -10.42 6.32
N PHE A 118 4.56 -10.42 5.05
CA PHE A 118 4.39 -9.17 4.30
C PHE A 118 3.33 -8.28 4.93
N GLY A 119 2.14 -8.84 5.22
CA GLY A 119 1.09 -8.10 5.92
C GLY A 119 1.58 -7.52 7.24
N ALA A 120 2.31 -8.32 8.02
CA ALA A 120 2.84 -7.94 9.32
C ALA A 120 3.95 -6.86 9.22
N VAL A 121 4.91 -7.01 8.31
CA VAL A 121 6.03 -6.07 8.18
C VAL A 121 5.59 -4.72 7.66
N THR A 122 4.59 -4.66 6.77
CA THR A 122 4.06 -3.38 6.27
C THR A 122 3.40 -2.58 7.38
N VAL A 123 2.64 -3.21 8.27
CA VAL A 123 2.07 -2.57 9.47
C VAL A 123 3.18 -2.13 10.45
N SER A 124 4.11 -3.04 10.75
CA SER A 124 5.18 -2.78 11.71
C SER A 124 6.10 -1.65 11.25
N ASN A 125 6.57 -1.67 10.00
CA ASN A 125 7.50 -0.68 9.46
C ASN A 125 6.85 0.72 9.35
N SER A 126 5.59 0.80 8.90
CA SER A 126 4.86 2.08 8.85
C SER A 126 4.60 2.65 10.25
N THR A 127 4.35 1.79 11.25
CA THR A 127 4.23 2.24 12.64
C THR A 127 5.57 2.74 13.19
N CYS A 128 6.68 2.06 12.87
CA CYS A 128 8.03 2.53 13.20
C CYS A 128 8.33 3.89 12.55
N ALA A 129 7.90 4.12 11.30
CA ALA A 129 8.04 5.42 10.65
C ALA A 129 7.34 6.55 11.44
N ILE A 130 6.12 6.29 11.92
CA ILE A 130 5.37 7.26 12.75
C ILE A 130 6.11 7.58 14.06
N ASP A 131 6.78 6.59 14.65
CA ASP A 131 7.46 6.77 15.94
C ASP A 131 8.78 7.53 15.85
N VAL A 132 9.52 7.39 14.76
CA VAL A 132 10.78 8.12 14.54
C VAL A 132 10.56 9.56 14.02
N LEU A 133 9.32 9.89 13.64
CA LEU A 133 8.97 11.22 13.15
C LEU A 133 8.73 12.21 14.32
N PRO A 134 9.25 13.45 14.22
CA PRO A 134 8.93 14.51 15.16
C PRO A 134 7.42 14.78 15.20
N SER A 135 6.87 15.02 16.38
CA SER A 135 5.44 15.27 16.55
C SER A 135 4.93 16.45 15.72
N SER A 136 5.74 17.51 15.62
CA SER A 136 5.44 18.73 14.86
C SER A 136 5.37 18.52 13.34
N ARG A 137 6.03 17.48 12.80
CA ARG A 137 6.12 17.20 11.36
C ARG A 137 5.61 15.82 10.97
N ARG A 138 4.90 15.14 11.87
CA ARG A 138 4.48 13.75 11.68
C ARG A 138 3.57 13.56 10.46
N ASN A 139 2.58 14.43 10.28
CA ASN A 139 1.66 14.36 9.15
C ASN A 139 2.38 14.49 7.80
N GLU A 140 3.34 15.39 7.72
CA GLU A 140 4.18 15.58 6.55
C GLU A 140 5.05 14.34 6.29
N GLY A 141 5.69 13.80 7.33
CA GLY A 141 6.53 12.62 7.25
C GLY A 141 5.74 11.37 6.83
N ILE A 142 4.54 11.15 7.38
CA ILE A 142 3.65 10.06 6.94
C ILE A 142 3.36 10.17 5.44
N GLY A 143 3.10 11.39 4.95
CA GLY A 143 2.91 11.64 3.52
C GLY A 143 4.11 11.22 2.68
N LEU A 144 5.31 11.58 3.11
CA LEU A 144 6.56 11.28 2.38
C LEU A 144 6.96 9.80 2.50
N TYR A 145 6.64 9.14 3.61
CA TYR A 145 6.93 7.71 3.80
C TYR A 145 6.38 6.84 2.66
N GLY A 146 5.18 7.14 2.19
CA GLY A 146 4.56 6.41 1.08
C GLY A 146 5.32 6.53 -0.26
N LEU A 147 6.24 7.50 -0.42
CA LEU A 147 7.07 7.57 -1.62
C LEU A 147 7.99 6.37 -1.77
N SER A 148 8.48 5.80 -0.68
CA SER A 148 9.41 4.68 -0.71
C SER A 148 8.80 3.44 -1.38
N ASN A 149 7.56 3.09 -1.08
CA ASN A 149 6.89 1.97 -1.76
C ASN A 149 6.44 2.34 -3.19
N ASN A 150 6.06 3.59 -3.44
CA ASN A 150 5.69 4.04 -4.79
C ASN A 150 6.88 3.97 -5.75
N PHE A 151 8.08 4.38 -5.32
CA PHE A 151 9.30 4.22 -6.11
C PHE A 151 9.63 2.75 -6.38
N ALA A 152 9.51 1.89 -5.38
CA ALA A 152 9.71 0.46 -5.56
C ALA A 152 8.71 -0.11 -6.59
N MET A 153 7.44 0.24 -6.48
CA MET A 153 6.38 -0.20 -7.40
C MET A 153 6.60 0.29 -8.84
N ALA A 154 7.17 1.49 -9.02
CA ALA A 154 7.45 2.04 -10.34
C ALA A 154 8.67 1.39 -11.01
N ILE A 155 9.71 1.06 -10.25
CA ILE A 155 11.01 0.65 -10.79
C ILE A 155 11.17 -0.88 -10.79
N ALA A 156 10.76 -1.57 -9.72
CA ALA A 156 11.08 -2.97 -9.53
C ALA A 156 10.48 -3.91 -10.59
N PRO A 157 9.23 -3.73 -11.08
CA PRO A 157 8.69 -4.60 -12.14
C PRO A 157 9.51 -4.52 -13.42
N SER A 158 9.87 -3.32 -13.85
CA SER A 158 10.69 -3.12 -15.06
C SER A 158 12.10 -3.65 -14.86
N ALA A 159 12.69 -3.45 -13.69
CA ALA A 159 13.99 -4.04 -13.34
C ALA A 159 13.95 -5.57 -13.36
N GLY A 160 12.88 -6.17 -12.83
CA GLY A 160 12.68 -7.62 -12.83
C GLY A 160 12.63 -8.20 -14.25
N ILE A 161 11.83 -7.60 -15.13
CA ILE A 161 11.72 -8.03 -16.53
C ILE A 161 13.07 -7.87 -17.23
N TRP A 162 13.71 -6.70 -17.11
CA TRP A 162 15.01 -6.45 -17.74
C TRP A 162 16.10 -7.44 -17.26
N LEU A 163 16.15 -7.75 -15.96
CA LEU A 163 17.08 -8.73 -15.40
C LEU A 163 16.76 -10.14 -15.92
N HIS A 164 15.49 -10.50 -16.03
CA HIS A 164 15.08 -11.79 -16.59
C HIS A 164 15.54 -11.93 -18.04
N ASP A 165 15.28 -10.92 -18.87
CA ASP A 165 15.64 -10.90 -20.28
C ASP A 165 17.17 -10.95 -20.48
N SER A 166 17.93 -10.35 -19.55
CA SER A 166 19.40 -10.30 -19.60
C SER A 166 20.06 -11.58 -19.10
N ILE A 167 19.52 -12.21 -18.05
CA ILE A 167 20.12 -13.35 -17.36
C ILE A 167 19.53 -14.69 -17.84
N GLY A 168 18.25 -14.71 -18.25
CA GLY A 168 17.54 -15.90 -18.69
C GLY A 168 17.25 -16.92 -17.59
N SER A 169 17.23 -16.51 -16.31
CA SER A 169 17.08 -17.42 -15.17
C SER A 169 16.17 -16.88 -14.07
N TYR A 170 15.07 -17.54 -13.81
CA TYR A 170 14.19 -17.26 -12.66
C TYR A 170 14.89 -17.49 -11.31
N GLY A 171 15.77 -18.53 -11.24
CA GLY A 171 16.54 -18.82 -10.03
C GLY A 171 17.43 -17.65 -9.63
N ALA A 172 18.11 -17.01 -10.59
CA ALA A 172 18.94 -15.83 -10.34
C ALA A 172 18.10 -14.67 -9.78
N LEU A 173 16.86 -14.48 -10.27
CA LEU A 173 15.96 -13.44 -9.77
C LEU A 173 15.50 -13.71 -8.33
N PHE A 174 15.25 -14.97 -7.97
CA PHE A 174 14.92 -15.33 -6.58
C PHE A 174 16.11 -15.05 -5.65
N TRP A 175 17.35 -15.30 -6.08
CA TRP A 175 18.55 -14.95 -5.32
C TRP A 175 18.74 -13.45 -5.17
N ILE A 176 18.47 -12.67 -6.22
CA ILE A 176 18.51 -11.19 -6.18
C ILE A 176 17.45 -10.68 -5.20
N ALA A 177 16.22 -11.17 -5.29
CA ALA A 177 15.15 -10.79 -4.37
C ALA A 177 15.48 -11.13 -2.92
N LEU A 178 16.08 -12.30 -2.68
CA LEU A 178 16.57 -12.72 -1.36
C LEU A 178 17.65 -11.76 -0.84
N ALA A 179 18.63 -11.39 -1.69
CA ALA A 179 19.70 -10.45 -1.31
C ALA A 179 19.15 -9.05 -0.98
N VAL A 180 18.19 -8.56 -1.76
CA VAL A 180 17.52 -7.27 -1.50
C VAL A 180 16.72 -7.33 -0.19
N ALA A 181 16.02 -8.44 0.08
CA ALA A 181 15.30 -8.64 1.34
C ALA A 181 16.29 -8.74 2.53
N ALA A 182 17.42 -9.41 2.37
CA ALA A 182 18.49 -9.45 3.38
C ALA A 182 19.00 -8.04 3.71
N LEU A 183 19.25 -7.21 2.69
CA LEU A 183 19.65 -5.81 2.90
C LEU A 183 18.59 -5.01 3.67
N SER A 184 17.30 -5.27 3.40
CA SER A 184 16.20 -4.67 4.17
C SER A 184 16.28 -5.07 5.65
N VAL A 185 16.56 -6.34 5.97
CA VAL A 185 16.76 -6.82 7.35
C VAL A 185 17.95 -6.12 8.00
N LEU A 186 19.09 -6.03 7.31
CA LEU A 186 20.31 -5.39 7.83
C LEU A 186 20.07 -3.90 8.14
N ILE A 187 19.49 -3.15 7.22
CA ILE A 187 19.17 -1.73 7.46
C ILE A 187 18.13 -1.60 8.58
N GLY A 188 17.07 -2.42 8.56
CA GLY A 188 16.07 -2.46 9.62
C GLY A 188 16.68 -2.72 11.00
N ALA A 189 17.71 -3.57 11.10
CA ALA A 189 18.43 -3.84 12.35
C ALA A 189 19.14 -2.60 12.92
N THR A 190 19.57 -1.66 12.08
CA THR A 190 20.27 -0.43 12.52
C THR A 190 19.32 0.70 12.95
N VAL A 191 18.00 0.58 12.74
CA VAL A 191 17.00 1.59 13.14
C VAL A 191 16.94 1.67 14.64
N LYS A 192 17.07 2.86 15.19
CA LYS A 192 16.89 3.15 16.61
C LYS A 192 15.48 3.68 16.83
N LEU A 193 14.68 2.92 17.57
CA LEU A 193 13.32 3.34 17.93
C LEU A 193 13.32 3.90 19.35
N PRO A 194 12.51 4.95 19.64
CA PRO A 194 12.36 5.43 20.99
C PRO A 194 11.81 4.31 21.89
N GLU A 195 12.39 4.17 23.08
CA GLU A 195 11.87 3.25 24.08
C GLU A 195 10.48 3.71 24.48
N LYS A 196 9.47 2.96 24.13
CA LYS A 196 8.11 3.16 24.60
C LYS A 196 7.87 2.25 25.79
N ALA A 197 7.38 2.81 26.87
CA ALA A 197 6.81 2.02 27.94
C ALA A 197 5.71 1.14 27.32
N ILE A 198 5.89 -0.18 27.39
CA ILE A 198 4.86 -1.14 26.99
C ILE A 198 3.75 -0.97 28.01
N ILE A 199 2.72 -0.22 27.67
CA ILE A 199 1.52 -0.10 28.48
C ILE A 199 0.83 -1.46 28.37
N LYS A 200 1.06 -2.32 29.37
CA LYS A 200 0.27 -3.54 29.53
C LYS A 200 -1.17 -3.12 29.82
N ASN A 201 -1.89 -2.92 28.75
CA ASN A 201 -3.30 -2.56 28.84
C ASN A 201 -4.05 -3.74 29.46
N LYS A 202 -4.53 -3.57 30.70
CA LYS A 202 -5.33 -4.57 31.42
C LYS A 202 -6.78 -4.61 30.93
N ASP A 203 -7.12 -3.81 29.94
CA ASP A 203 -8.47 -3.75 29.40
C ASP A 203 -8.86 -5.07 28.72
N LYS A 204 -10.13 -5.45 28.87
CA LYS A 204 -10.72 -6.65 28.26
C LYS A 204 -10.44 -6.69 26.76
N LEU A 205 -10.24 -7.88 26.20
CA LEU A 205 -10.14 -8.10 24.76
C LEU A 205 -11.39 -7.50 24.07
N SER A 206 -11.18 -6.49 23.25
CA SER A 206 -12.23 -5.84 22.45
C SER A 206 -11.85 -5.84 20.98
N LEU A 207 -12.83 -5.79 20.08
CA LEU A 207 -12.60 -5.69 18.65
C LEU A 207 -11.74 -4.46 18.28
N ASP A 208 -11.83 -3.38 19.06
CA ASP A 208 -11.07 -2.14 18.88
C ASP A 208 -9.55 -2.31 19.05
N ARG A 209 -9.08 -3.47 19.52
CA ARG A 209 -7.64 -3.82 19.57
C ARG A 209 -7.12 -4.39 18.26
N PHE A 210 -8.00 -4.97 17.44
CA PHE A 210 -7.65 -5.62 16.18
C PHE A 210 -8.01 -4.74 14.98
N PHE A 211 -9.07 -3.98 15.11
CA PHE A 211 -9.55 -3.05 14.11
C PHE A 211 -10.05 -1.79 14.81
N LEU A 212 -9.63 -0.61 14.35
CA LEU A 212 -10.03 0.67 14.93
C LEU A 212 -11.49 0.96 14.61
N THR A 213 -12.41 0.36 15.40
CA THR A 213 -13.85 0.44 15.18
C THR A 213 -14.35 1.89 15.17
N ARG A 214 -13.67 2.78 15.90
CA ARG A 214 -13.96 4.22 15.91
C ARG A 214 -13.79 4.88 14.56
N ALA A 215 -13.01 4.29 13.62
CA ALA A 215 -12.73 4.81 12.30
C ALA A 215 -13.48 4.06 11.19
N TRP A 216 -14.56 3.32 11.51
CA TRP A 216 -15.24 2.45 10.56
C TRP A 216 -15.73 3.17 9.28
N GLN A 217 -16.19 4.43 9.40
CA GLN A 217 -16.61 5.22 8.23
C GLN A 217 -15.44 5.55 7.31
N LEU A 218 -14.27 5.87 7.90
CA LEU A 218 -13.04 6.08 7.13
C LEU A 218 -12.56 4.78 6.50
N ALA A 219 -12.76 3.63 7.17
CA ALA A 219 -12.40 2.32 6.65
C ALA A 219 -13.25 1.91 5.43
N ILE A 220 -14.55 2.18 5.45
CA ILE A 220 -15.41 1.97 4.28
C ILE A 220 -14.94 2.84 3.11
N ASN A 221 -14.67 4.13 3.36
CA ASN A 221 -14.18 5.00 2.30
C ASN A 221 -12.87 4.50 1.68
N ILE A 222 -11.89 4.13 2.51
CA ILE A 222 -10.60 3.66 1.97
C ILE A 222 -10.75 2.32 1.23
N ALA A 223 -11.71 1.47 1.62
CA ALA A 223 -12.04 0.25 0.92
C ALA A 223 -12.61 0.53 -0.49
N MET A 224 -13.47 1.54 -0.63
CA MET A 224 -14.00 1.95 -1.94
C MET A 224 -12.87 2.38 -2.89
N PHE A 225 -11.88 3.12 -2.41
CA PHE A 225 -10.71 3.49 -3.21
C PHE A 225 -9.77 2.30 -3.45
N GLY A 226 -9.64 1.39 -2.49
CA GLY A 226 -8.95 0.11 -2.69
C GLY A 226 -9.59 -0.73 -3.80
N PHE A 227 -10.93 -0.75 -3.87
CA PHE A 227 -11.69 -1.40 -4.93
C PHE A 227 -11.32 -0.85 -6.32
N CYS A 228 -11.33 0.48 -6.48
CA CYS A 228 -10.93 1.12 -7.74
C CYS A 228 -9.51 0.74 -8.16
N TRP A 229 -8.59 0.70 -7.19
CA TRP A 229 -7.21 0.29 -7.44
C TRP A 229 -7.10 -1.19 -7.80
N GLY A 230 -7.90 -2.06 -7.18
CA GLY A 230 -7.96 -3.49 -7.48
C GLY A 230 -8.32 -3.77 -8.94
N VAL A 231 -9.36 -3.11 -9.45
CA VAL A 231 -9.75 -3.23 -10.86
C VAL A 231 -8.67 -2.67 -11.79
N LEU A 232 -8.19 -1.44 -11.51
CA LEU A 232 -7.20 -0.77 -12.36
C LEU A 232 -5.91 -1.59 -12.49
N SER A 233 -5.36 -2.07 -11.37
CA SER A 233 -4.08 -2.76 -11.38
C SER A 233 -4.12 -4.14 -12.08
N ASN A 234 -5.27 -4.81 -12.09
CA ASN A 234 -5.39 -6.14 -12.66
C ASN A 234 -5.87 -6.13 -14.13
N TYR A 235 -6.73 -5.20 -14.49
CA TYR A 235 -7.40 -5.25 -15.80
C TYR A 235 -6.96 -4.17 -16.79
N LEU A 236 -6.11 -3.23 -16.36
CA LEU A 236 -5.62 -2.15 -17.21
C LEU A 236 -4.97 -2.64 -18.51
N ALA A 237 -4.08 -3.64 -18.41
CA ALA A 237 -3.32 -4.14 -19.55
C ALA A 237 -4.23 -4.77 -20.63
N ILE A 238 -5.24 -5.52 -20.18
CA ILE A 238 -6.18 -6.17 -21.09
C ILE A 238 -7.11 -5.14 -21.71
N TYR A 239 -7.67 -4.23 -20.90
CA TYR A 239 -8.51 -3.16 -21.40
C TYR A 239 -7.80 -2.25 -22.42
N SER A 240 -6.56 -1.86 -22.15
CA SER A 240 -5.79 -1.03 -23.08
C SER A 240 -5.55 -1.71 -24.41
N LYS A 241 -5.29 -3.03 -24.39
CA LYS A 241 -5.10 -3.83 -25.61
C LYS A 241 -6.40 -4.01 -26.39
N GLU A 242 -7.47 -4.44 -25.72
CA GLU A 242 -8.73 -4.80 -26.37
C GLU A 242 -9.58 -3.58 -26.75
N SER A 243 -9.64 -2.56 -25.90
CA SER A 243 -10.53 -1.41 -26.11
C SER A 243 -9.85 -0.23 -26.79
N LEU A 244 -8.53 -0.08 -26.64
CA LEU A 244 -7.78 1.07 -27.15
C LEU A 244 -6.74 0.69 -28.21
N GLY A 245 -6.50 -0.60 -28.44
CA GLY A 245 -5.44 -1.08 -29.35
C GLY A 245 -4.02 -0.75 -28.89
N ILE A 246 -3.84 -0.36 -27.61
CA ILE A 246 -2.55 0.01 -27.03
C ILE A 246 -1.86 -1.25 -26.52
N THR A 247 -0.81 -1.68 -27.23
CA THR A 247 0.04 -2.79 -26.80
C THR A 247 1.29 -2.28 -26.10
N GLY A 248 1.65 -2.85 -24.94
CA GLY A 248 2.86 -2.46 -24.20
C GLY A 248 2.78 -1.14 -23.43
N GLY A 249 1.65 -0.42 -23.47
CA GLY A 249 1.48 0.90 -22.84
C GLY A 249 1.28 0.89 -21.32
N THR A 250 1.06 -0.28 -20.71
CA THR A 250 0.76 -0.42 -19.28
C THR A 250 1.91 0.04 -18.38
N GLY A 251 3.15 -0.27 -18.75
CA GLY A 251 4.33 0.21 -18.02
C GLY A 251 4.42 1.73 -17.99
N THR A 252 4.22 2.38 -19.15
CA THR A 252 4.20 3.84 -19.28
C THR A 252 3.05 4.44 -18.46
N TYR A 253 1.87 3.82 -18.47
CA TYR A 253 0.74 4.25 -17.65
C TYR A 253 1.11 4.30 -16.16
N PHE A 254 1.65 3.21 -15.62
CA PHE A 254 2.06 3.16 -14.21
C PHE A 254 3.24 4.08 -13.90
N ALA A 255 4.14 4.32 -14.84
CA ALA A 255 5.21 5.32 -14.68
C ALA A 255 4.64 6.74 -14.55
N ILE A 256 3.71 7.14 -15.43
CA ILE A 256 3.04 8.45 -15.37
C ILE A 256 2.22 8.57 -14.08
N LEU A 257 1.49 7.51 -13.71
CA LEU A 257 0.74 7.45 -12.46
C LEU A 257 1.66 7.65 -11.24
N SER A 258 2.82 7.01 -11.24
CA SER A 258 3.83 7.17 -10.18
C SER A 258 4.40 8.59 -10.12
N CYS A 259 4.60 9.25 -11.27
CA CYS A 259 4.94 10.67 -11.32
C CYS A 259 3.84 11.53 -10.68
N GLY A 260 2.57 11.24 -10.96
CA GLY A 260 1.43 11.89 -10.29
C GLY A 260 1.43 11.69 -8.78
N LEU A 261 1.65 10.46 -8.32
CA LEU A 261 1.82 10.14 -6.89
C LEU A 261 2.95 10.96 -6.25
N PHE A 262 4.07 11.14 -6.94
CA PHE A 262 5.20 11.95 -6.46
C PHE A 262 4.84 13.43 -6.38
N LEU A 263 4.29 13.99 -7.44
CA LEU A 263 3.92 15.40 -7.50
C LEU A 263 2.90 15.78 -6.43
N SER A 264 1.93 14.89 -6.16
CA SER A 264 0.95 15.09 -5.10
C SER A 264 1.58 15.27 -3.72
N ARG A 265 2.73 14.62 -3.45
CA ARG A 265 3.45 14.79 -2.17
C ARG A 265 4.03 16.18 -2.01
N LEU A 266 4.48 16.79 -3.11
CA LEU A 266 4.96 18.16 -3.11
C LEU A 266 3.81 19.15 -2.90
N GLN A 267 2.69 18.96 -3.61
CA GLN A 267 1.51 19.82 -3.53
C GLN A 267 0.80 19.69 -2.16
N GLY A 268 0.55 18.47 -1.69
CA GLY A 268 -0.18 18.18 -0.46
C GLY A 268 0.61 18.44 0.83
N ARG A 269 1.94 18.64 0.73
CA ARG A 269 2.84 18.79 1.88
C ARG A 269 2.36 19.86 2.88
N LYS A 270 1.98 21.04 2.37
CA LYS A 270 1.49 22.15 3.20
C LYS A 270 0.17 21.81 3.88
N ALA A 271 -0.78 21.23 3.14
CA ALA A 271 -2.08 20.85 3.68
C ALA A 271 -1.96 19.78 4.78
N LEU A 272 -1.10 18.77 4.58
CA LEU A 272 -0.82 17.73 5.57
C LEU A 272 -0.14 18.32 6.82
N ARG A 273 0.85 19.19 6.66
CA ARG A 273 1.54 19.86 7.76
C ARG A 273 0.61 20.74 8.58
N ASP A 274 -0.26 21.49 7.91
CA ASP A 274 -1.24 22.39 8.54
C ASP A 274 -2.44 21.63 9.14
N GLY A 275 -2.47 20.28 9.03
CA GLY A 275 -3.53 19.43 9.54
C GLY A 275 -4.86 19.53 8.77
N ARG A 276 -4.84 20.07 7.52
CA ARG A 276 -6.02 20.17 6.64
C ARG A 276 -6.30 18.85 5.92
N LEU A 277 -6.44 17.76 6.71
CA LEU A 277 -6.50 16.40 6.21
C LEU A 277 -7.73 16.13 5.34
N THR A 278 -8.90 16.60 5.78
CA THR A 278 -10.16 16.41 5.03
C THR A 278 -10.18 17.15 3.70
N GLN A 279 -9.56 18.33 3.64
CA GLN A 279 -9.44 19.08 2.39
C GLN A 279 -8.52 18.33 1.43
N ASN A 280 -7.34 17.91 1.90
CA ASN A 280 -6.37 17.18 1.09
C ASN A 280 -6.95 15.84 0.57
N ALA A 281 -7.73 15.13 1.39
CA ALA A 281 -8.44 13.93 0.97
C ALA A 281 -9.45 14.24 -0.13
N MET A 282 -10.27 15.28 0.03
CA MET A 282 -11.29 15.67 -0.94
C MET A 282 -10.69 16.07 -2.30
N GLU A 283 -9.62 16.88 -2.29
CA GLU A 283 -8.88 17.23 -3.50
C GLU A 283 -8.39 15.97 -4.23
N GLY A 284 -7.83 15.01 -3.48
CA GLY A 284 -7.36 13.75 -4.04
C GLY A 284 -8.48 12.90 -4.62
N MET A 285 -9.60 12.79 -3.93
CA MET A 285 -10.76 12.03 -4.39
C MET A 285 -11.37 12.62 -5.67
N CYS A 286 -11.52 13.95 -5.74
CA CYS A 286 -12.03 14.63 -6.92
C CYS A 286 -11.11 14.45 -8.13
N LEU A 287 -9.78 14.57 -7.94
CA LEU A 287 -8.80 14.32 -9.00
C LEU A 287 -8.87 12.88 -9.51
N SER A 288 -8.95 11.92 -8.59
CA SER A 288 -9.09 10.50 -8.93
C SER A 288 -10.38 10.23 -9.73
N LEU A 289 -11.50 10.81 -9.28
CA LEU A 289 -12.79 10.69 -9.96
C LEU A 289 -12.75 11.22 -11.39
N VAL A 290 -12.21 12.43 -11.57
CA VAL A 290 -12.04 13.02 -12.92
C VAL A 290 -11.15 12.12 -13.78
N GLY A 291 -10.07 11.57 -13.21
CA GLY A 291 -9.19 10.63 -13.88
C GLY A 291 -9.92 9.36 -14.35
N TYR A 292 -10.72 8.72 -13.50
CA TYR A 292 -11.47 7.51 -13.88
C TYR A 292 -12.58 7.80 -14.90
N ILE A 293 -13.30 8.92 -14.75
CA ILE A 293 -14.30 9.34 -15.76
C ILE A 293 -13.65 9.59 -17.10
N LEU A 294 -12.54 10.33 -17.12
CA LEU A 294 -11.81 10.62 -18.37
C LEU A 294 -11.30 9.33 -19.03
N PHE A 295 -10.82 8.38 -18.22
CA PHE A 295 -10.30 7.09 -18.67
C PHE A 295 -11.34 6.29 -19.45
N VAL A 296 -12.59 6.27 -18.95
CA VAL A 296 -13.62 5.41 -19.53
C VAL A 296 -14.55 6.12 -20.50
N ALA A 297 -14.82 7.42 -20.31
CA ALA A 297 -15.75 8.18 -21.16
C ALA A 297 -15.13 8.59 -22.49
N VAL A 298 -13.81 8.77 -22.55
CA VAL A 298 -13.10 9.21 -23.77
C VAL A 298 -11.99 8.20 -24.09
N PRO A 299 -12.31 7.09 -24.80
CA PRO A 299 -11.35 6.03 -25.10
C PRO A 299 -10.36 6.48 -26.20
N HIS A 300 -9.32 7.21 -25.81
CA HIS A 300 -8.27 7.73 -26.69
C HIS A 300 -6.89 7.64 -26.02
N PRO A 301 -5.79 7.39 -26.75
CA PRO A 301 -4.46 7.26 -26.15
C PRO A 301 -4.02 8.44 -25.27
N VAL A 302 -4.35 9.67 -25.65
CA VAL A 302 -4.01 10.86 -24.86
C VAL A 302 -4.75 10.87 -23.52
N THR A 303 -6.05 10.59 -23.53
CA THR A 303 -6.87 10.54 -22.30
C THR A 303 -6.49 9.37 -21.41
N TYR A 304 -6.06 8.25 -22.00
CA TYR A 304 -5.50 7.11 -21.30
C TYR A 304 -4.31 7.54 -20.42
N TYR A 305 -3.30 8.19 -20.99
CA TYR A 305 -2.13 8.64 -20.21
C TYR A 305 -2.43 9.83 -19.29
N LEU A 306 -3.32 10.74 -19.70
CA LEU A 306 -3.73 11.87 -18.86
C LEU A 306 -4.48 11.37 -17.61
N SER A 307 -5.33 10.35 -17.75
CA SER A 307 -6.00 9.71 -16.63
C SER A 307 -5.02 9.12 -15.61
N ALA A 308 -3.92 8.53 -16.08
CA ALA A 308 -2.86 8.02 -15.21
C ALA A 308 -2.28 9.12 -14.32
N ALA A 309 -1.99 10.29 -14.88
CA ALA A 309 -1.49 11.45 -14.13
C ALA A 309 -2.52 11.91 -13.08
N LEU A 310 -3.79 12.03 -13.47
CA LEU A 310 -4.87 12.48 -12.57
C LEU A 310 -5.15 11.47 -11.44
N ILE A 311 -5.23 10.18 -11.77
CA ILE A 311 -5.42 9.11 -10.77
C ILE A 311 -4.22 9.04 -9.82
N GLY A 312 -3.00 9.18 -10.36
CA GLY A 312 -1.79 9.23 -9.56
C GLY A 312 -1.77 10.42 -8.60
N LEU A 313 -2.03 11.64 -9.09
CA LEU A 313 -2.17 12.84 -8.26
C LEU A 313 -3.24 12.62 -7.18
N GLY A 314 -4.41 12.13 -7.56
CA GLY A 314 -5.53 11.89 -6.66
C GLY A 314 -5.19 10.91 -5.54
N ASN A 315 -4.72 9.72 -5.87
CA ASN A 315 -4.34 8.70 -4.90
C ASN A 315 -3.18 9.16 -4.00
N GLY A 316 -2.28 9.97 -4.54
CA GLY A 316 -1.19 10.54 -3.79
C GLY A 316 -1.63 11.53 -2.70
N HIS A 317 -2.67 12.30 -2.90
CA HIS A 317 -3.28 13.15 -1.86
C HIS A 317 -4.13 12.33 -0.87
N LEU A 318 -4.94 11.40 -1.39
CA LEU A 318 -5.94 10.65 -0.65
C LEU A 318 -5.32 9.76 0.44
N TYR A 319 -4.43 8.85 0.07
CA TYR A 319 -3.95 7.81 0.99
C TYR A 319 -3.25 8.37 2.24
N PRO A 320 -2.30 9.34 2.18
CA PRO A 320 -1.70 9.89 3.38
C PRO A 320 -2.65 10.73 4.22
N ALA A 321 -3.65 11.37 3.59
CA ALA A 321 -4.67 12.08 4.33
C ALA A 321 -5.50 11.11 5.18
N PHE A 322 -5.94 9.98 4.61
CA PHE A 322 -6.64 8.94 5.35
C PHE A 322 -5.77 8.33 6.44
N LEU A 323 -4.52 8.00 6.16
CA LEU A 323 -3.62 7.45 7.18
C LEU A 323 -3.46 8.40 8.37
N ASN A 324 -3.29 9.70 8.09
CA ASN A 324 -3.24 10.71 9.14
C ASN A 324 -4.57 10.84 9.91
N MET A 325 -5.71 10.72 9.23
CA MET A 325 -7.02 10.72 9.90
C MET A 325 -7.19 9.50 10.81
N PHE A 326 -6.79 8.30 10.37
CA PHE A 326 -6.80 7.09 11.22
C PHE A 326 -5.91 7.26 12.45
N VAL A 327 -4.69 7.79 12.26
CA VAL A 327 -3.75 8.03 13.36
C VAL A 327 -4.26 9.11 14.32
N ALA A 328 -4.96 10.13 13.80
CA ALA A 328 -5.52 11.21 14.62
C ALA A 328 -6.72 10.77 15.47
N VAL A 329 -7.51 9.80 15.00
CA VAL A 329 -8.65 9.22 15.75
C VAL A 329 -8.21 8.14 16.73
N ALA A 330 -7.02 7.56 16.54
CA ALA A 330 -6.47 6.51 17.38
C ALA A 330 -5.83 7.09 18.65
N ARG A 331 -6.01 6.39 19.77
CA ARG A 331 -5.23 6.70 20.98
C ARG A 331 -3.74 6.48 20.73
N HIS A 332 -2.91 7.12 21.56
CA HIS A 332 -1.44 7.05 21.40
C HIS A 332 -0.88 5.61 21.45
N ASP A 333 -1.55 4.72 22.15
CA ASP A 333 -1.23 3.29 22.29
C ASP A 333 -1.82 2.40 21.17
N GLN A 334 -2.62 2.97 20.26
CA GLN A 334 -3.32 2.27 19.16
C GLN A 334 -2.79 2.63 17.76
N ARG A 335 -1.57 3.14 17.62
CA ARG A 335 -1.02 3.53 16.30
C ARG A 335 -0.82 2.35 15.35
N GLY A 336 -0.42 1.20 15.89
CA GLY A 336 -0.31 -0.04 15.11
C GLY A 336 -1.68 -0.50 14.63
N THR A 337 -2.68 -0.46 15.50
CA THR A 337 -4.07 -0.77 15.15
C THR A 337 -4.63 0.18 14.10
N ALA A 338 -4.32 1.49 14.18
CA ALA A 338 -4.72 2.45 13.15
C ALA A 338 -4.12 2.13 11.79
N ASN A 339 -2.80 1.85 11.74
CA ASN A 339 -2.11 1.44 10.52
C ASN A 339 -2.66 0.12 9.95
N SER A 340 -2.88 -0.86 10.79
CA SER A 340 -3.47 -2.13 10.40
C SER A 340 -4.87 -1.95 9.82
N SER A 341 -5.69 -1.11 10.44
CA SER A 341 -7.08 -0.89 10.04
C SER A 341 -7.21 -0.24 8.66
N ILE A 342 -6.39 0.78 8.37
CA ILE A 342 -6.40 1.39 7.03
C ILE A 342 -5.94 0.41 5.96
N LEU A 343 -4.88 -0.38 6.23
CA LEU A 343 -4.37 -1.37 5.29
C LEU A 343 -5.37 -2.51 5.08
N THR A 344 -6.05 -2.96 6.14
CA THR A 344 -7.12 -3.97 6.05
C THR A 344 -8.29 -3.46 5.21
N GLY A 345 -8.72 -2.21 5.45
CA GLY A 345 -9.78 -1.59 4.63
C GLY A 345 -9.40 -1.50 3.16
N TRP A 346 -8.18 -1.03 2.86
CA TRP A 346 -7.65 -0.95 1.50
C TRP A 346 -7.60 -2.32 0.82
N ASP A 347 -7.04 -3.35 1.47
CA ASP A 347 -6.89 -4.69 0.91
C ASP A 347 -8.23 -5.39 0.72
N LEU A 348 -9.17 -5.20 1.64
CA LEU A 348 -10.54 -5.72 1.49
C LEU A 348 -11.19 -5.15 0.23
N GLY A 349 -11.12 -3.84 0.06
CA GLY A 349 -11.60 -3.17 -1.14
C GLY A 349 -10.90 -3.66 -2.40
N PHE A 350 -9.56 -3.75 -2.36
CA PHE A 350 -8.74 -4.27 -3.46
C PHE A 350 -9.18 -5.68 -3.88
N GLY A 351 -9.34 -6.59 -2.93
CA GLY A 351 -9.77 -7.96 -3.21
C GLY A 351 -11.16 -8.05 -3.82
N ILE A 352 -12.12 -7.28 -3.28
CA ILE A 352 -13.48 -7.18 -3.82
C ILE A 352 -13.45 -6.60 -5.24
N GLY A 353 -12.64 -5.56 -5.48
CA GLY A 353 -12.46 -4.96 -6.79
C GLY A 353 -11.90 -5.93 -7.82
N CYS A 354 -10.89 -6.71 -7.45
CA CYS A 354 -10.35 -7.76 -8.33
C CYS A 354 -11.43 -8.78 -8.72
N LEU A 355 -12.20 -9.26 -7.75
CA LEU A 355 -13.23 -10.27 -7.99
C LEU A 355 -14.38 -9.70 -8.84
N LEU A 356 -15.01 -8.62 -8.40
CA LEU A 356 -16.16 -8.03 -9.11
C LEU A 356 -15.76 -7.44 -10.46
N GLY A 357 -14.54 -6.85 -10.56
CA GLY A 357 -14.00 -6.37 -11.83
C GLY A 357 -13.87 -7.49 -12.86
N GLY A 358 -13.40 -8.69 -12.45
CA GLY A 358 -13.32 -9.87 -13.31
C GLY A 358 -14.69 -10.37 -13.74
N VAL A 359 -15.63 -10.51 -12.80
CA VAL A 359 -17.00 -10.96 -13.10
C VAL A 359 -17.70 -10.02 -14.08
N VAL A 360 -17.63 -8.70 -13.84
CA VAL A 360 -18.24 -7.71 -14.72
C VAL A 360 -17.54 -7.69 -16.08
N ALA A 361 -16.21 -7.80 -16.11
CA ALA A 361 -15.47 -7.86 -17.37
C ALA A 361 -15.81 -9.08 -18.22
N GLU A 362 -16.04 -10.24 -17.58
CA GLU A 362 -16.43 -11.47 -18.28
C GLU A 362 -17.82 -11.37 -18.91
N HIS A 363 -18.81 -10.85 -18.19
CA HIS A 363 -20.21 -10.81 -18.64
C HIS A 363 -20.59 -9.58 -19.46
N MET A 364 -19.94 -8.44 -19.20
CA MET A 364 -20.30 -7.13 -19.76
C MET A 364 -19.13 -6.40 -20.45
N GLY A 365 -17.93 -7.00 -20.42
CA GLY A 365 -16.72 -6.45 -21.01
C GLY A 365 -15.96 -5.48 -20.07
N TYR A 366 -14.69 -5.23 -20.39
CA TYR A 366 -13.81 -4.41 -19.57
C TYR A 366 -14.26 -2.93 -19.47
N GLY A 367 -14.90 -2.39 -20.50
CA GLY A 367 -15.47 -1.05 -20.46
C GLY A 367 -16.49 -0.89 -19.33
N ALA A 368 -17.40 -1.88 -19.16
CA ALA A 368 -18.37 -1.89 -18.08
C ALA A 368 -17.69 -2.00 -16.70
N ALA A 369 -16.62 -2.81 -16.57
CA ALA A 369 -15.84 -2.92 -15.34
C ALA A 369 -15.22 -1.57 -14.95
N PHE A 370 -14.70 -0.80 -15.90
CA PHE A 370 -14.14 0.54 -15.62
C PHE A 370 -15.21 1.61 -15.40
N TRP A 371 -16.39 1.50 -16.00
CA TRP A 371 -17.56 2.33 -15.62
C TRP A 371 -18.00 2.06 -14.19
N MET A 372 -18.03 0.81 -13.75
CA MET A 372 -18.26 0.43 -12.37
C MET A 372 -17.26 1.12 -11.44
N VAL A 373 -15.97 1.17 -11.79
CA VAL A 373 -14.93 1.89 -11.03
C VAL A 373 -15.22 3.38 -10.93
N ALA A 374 -15.61 4.03 -12.01
CA ALA A 374 -15.96 5.46 -12.01
C ALA A 374 -17.16 5.75 -11.11
N ILE A 375 -18.19 4.90 -11.15
CA ILE A 375 -19.38 5.00 -10.29
C ILE A 375 -19.01 4.78 -8.83
N GLU A 376 -18.21 3.72 -8.54
CA GLU A 376 -17.77 3.40 -7.18
C GLU A 376 -16.91 4.53 -6.59
N ASN A 377 -16.01 5.10 -7.39
CA ASN A 377 -15.22 6.27 -6.97
C ASN A 377 -16.12 7.48 -6.66
N ALA A 378 -17.14 7.74 -7.49
CA ALA A 378 -18.10 8.81 -7.25
C ALA A 378 -18.91 8.59 -5.97
N CYS A 379 -19.33 7.35 -5.70
CA CYS A 379 -20.00 6.98 -4.45
C CYS A 379 -19.07 7.21 -3.25
N GLY A 380 -17.78 6.87 -3.37
CA GLY A 380 -16.78 7.11 -2.35
C GLY A 380 -16.58 8.59 -2.03
N VAL A 381 -16.53 9.45 -3.07
CA VAL A 381 -16.49 10.91 -2.92
C VAL A 381 -17.74 11.43 -2.18
N ALA A 382 -18.92 11.00 -2.62
CA ALA A 382 -20.19 11.41 -2.02
C ALA A 382 -20.28 10.96 -0.54
N LEU A 383 -19.93 9.71 -0.24
CA LEU A 383 -19.95 9.17 1.10
C LEU A 383 -19.01 9.94 2.04
N PHE A 384 -17.79 10.25 1.57
CA PHE A 384 -16.87 11.05 2.36
C PHE A 384 -17.36 12.47 2.60
N PHE A 385 -17.92 13.13 1.58
CA PHE A 385 -18.43 14.49 1.70
C PHE A 385 -19.59 14.58 2.69
N LEU A 386 -20.55 13.65 2.58
CA LEU A 386 -21.77 13.66 3.38
C LEU A 386 -21.52 13.18 4.81
N PHE A 387 -20.69 12.15 5.01
CA PHE A 387 -20.55 11.48 6.30
C PHE A 387 -19.11 11.47 6.82
N GLY A 388 -18.12 11.04 6.04
CA GLY A 388 -16.76 10.81 6.49
C GLY A 388 -16.06 12.06 7.01
N ARG A 389 -16.24 13.19 6.32
CA ARG A 389 -15.69 14.48 6.73
C ARG A 389 -16.27 14.97 8.06
N GLN A 390 -17.62 14.90 8.19
CA GLN A 390 -18.30 15.35 9.41
C GLN A 390 -17.93 14.47 10.61
N PHE A 391 -17.89 13.17 10.40
CA PHE A 391 -17.44 12.20 11.39
C PHE A 391 -16.04 12.50 11.91
N PHE A 392 -15.07 12.73 11.03
CA PHE A 392 -13.71 13.04 11.42
C PHE A 392 -13.61 14.35 12.20
N ILE A 393 -14.29 15.41 11.75
CA ILE A 393 -14.29 16.73 12.42
C ILE A 393 -14.92 16.62 13.80
N ALA A 394 -16.01 15.89 13.96
CA ALA A 394 -16.68 15.70 15.25
C ALA A 394 -15.77 14.97 16.24
N ARG A 395 -15.07 13.91 15.81
CA ARG A 395 -14.16 13.14 16.64
C ARG A 395 -12.91 13.91 17.07
N LYS A 396 -12.34 14.72 16.16
CA LYS A 396 -11.18 15.57 16.47
C LYS A 396 -11.50 16.67 17.50
N ARG A 397 -12.77 17.07 17.61
CA ARG A 397 -13.20 18.10 18.60
C ARG A 397 -13.46 17.54 20.00
N SER A 398 -13.65 16.22 20.10
CA SER A 398 -13.95 15.53 21.37
C SER A 398 -12.71 15.07 22.14
N GLU A 399 -11.52 15.25 21.58
CA GLU A 399 -10.20 15.02 22.19
C GLU A 399 -9.49 16.37 22.49
#